data_d8e871d6226e20dc9c7d4e45e5abca50
#
_entry.id   d8e871d6226e20dc9c7d4e45e5abca50
#
_cell.length_a   1.000
_cell.length_b   1.000
_cell.length_c   1.000
_cell.angle_alpha   90.00
_cell.angle_beta   90.00
_cell.angle_gamma   90.00
#
_symmetry.space_group_name_H-M   'P 1'
#
loop_
_entity.id
_entity.type
_entity.pdbx_description
1 polymer ?
#
loop_
_entity_poly.entity_id
_entity_poly.type
_entity_poly.pdbx_seq_one_letter_code
_entity_poly.pdbx_strand_id
1 'polypeptide(L)'
;YNVGMDKERSEDKKEKTTEQERSRIRISVRNLVEFLLREGDIDNRHKQSVSPEAMLEGSRMHRKIQKRQGSDYHAEVPLRLVITEENYDIFLEGRADGIQISSRSGREINFSDNFHTIEIEPDMDVMIDEIKGVYMKLDHLTEPVRVHKAQAMCYAYIFALQHDIAQIRIQMTYVNLDTEEVKYFQEDFLFESLQEWFEGLIEAYKKWADFQYAWKRLRQQSIKKLEFPFPYRKGQRDLVTGVYRTIQRKKNLFIQAPTGVGKTISTVFPAVKAVGENLGDRIFYLTAKTITGTVAREAFEVLRKDGYQAKVIQITAKEKMCLCDE
;
A
#
# COMPACT_ATOMS: atom_id res chain seq x y z
N TYR A 1 -41.12 -24.47 46.21
CA TYR A 1 -41.75 -23.88 45.04
C TYR A 1 -40.68 -23.29 44.13
N ASN A 2 -40.54 -23.88 42.91
CA ASN A 2 -39.76 -23.43 41.74
C ASN A 2 -38.24 -23.24 41.92
N VAL A 3 -37.58 -24.37 41.78
CA VAL A 3 -36.19 -24.43 41.30
C VAL A 3 -36.26 -25.07 39.90
N GLY A 4 -35.85 -24.35 38.87
CA GLY A 4 -35.78 -24.93 37.57
C GLY A 4 -35.91 -23.89 36.45
N MET A 5 -34.88 -23.07 36.24
CA MET A 5 -34.63 -22.31 34.96
C MET A 5 -33.37 -21.46 35.13
N ASP A 6 -32.20 -22.07 35.11
CA ASP A 6 -30.92 -21.31 34.94
C ASP A 6 -29.75 -22.23 34.53
N LYS A 7 -30.01 -23.25 33.70
CA LYS A 7 -28.93 -24.10 33.17
C LYS A 7 -28.73 -24.08 31.66
N GLU A 8 -29.56 -23.36 30.91
CA GLU A 8 -29.42 -23.33 29.43
C GLU A 8 -28.74 -22.06 28.85
N ARG A 9 -28.28 -21.15 29.73
CA ARG A 9 -27.60 -19.90 29.26
C ARG A 9 -26.07 -19.92 29.36
N SER A 10 -25.46 -21.01 29.81
CA SER A 10 -24.01 -21.10 29.97
C SER A 10 -23.27 -21.91 28.91
N GLU A 11 -23.96 -22.61 28.01
CA GLU A 11 -23.32 -23.42 26.95
C GLU A 11 -23.19 -22.69 25.63
N ASP A 12 -24.05 -21.72 25.31
CA ASP A 12 -23.95 -20.91 24.09
C ASP A 12 -22.82 -19.84 24.08
N LYS A 13 -22.04 -19.72 25.14
CA LYS A 13 -20.89 -18.79 25.24
C LYS A 13 -19.54 -19.46 25.02
N LYS A 14 -19.47 -20.76 24.80
CA LYS A 14 -18.20 -21.50 24.62
C LYS A 14 -17.87 -21.90 23.18
N GLU A 15 -18.74 -21.70 22.23
CA GLU A 15 -18.46 -21.99 20.80
C GLU A 15 -18.16 -20.75 19.92
N LYS A 16 -17.77 -19.64 20.51
CA LYS A 16 -16.99 -18.62 19.77
C LYS A 16 -15.52 -19.03 19.81
N THR A 17 -15.26 -20.23 19.34
CA THR A 17 -13.94 -20.76 19.09
C THR A 17 -13.27 -19.95 17.99
N THR A 18 -12.31 -19.10 18.36
CA THR A 18 -11.08 -18.82 17.61
C THR A 18 -11.15 -19.16 16.10
N GLU A 19 -11.89 -18.42 15.33
CA GLU A 19 -11.45 -18.12 13.97
C GLU A 19 -10.12 -17.36 14.14
N GLN A 20 -9.04 -18.07 14.00
CA GLN A 20 -7.70 -17.51 13.99
C GLN A 20 -7.69 -16.46 12.89
N GLU A 21 -7.72 -15.19 13.26
CA GLU A 21 -7.82 -14.08 12.32
C GLU A 21 -6.70 -14.24 11.29
N ARG A 22 -7.05 -14.61 10.04
CA ARG A 22 -6.09 -14.90 8.97
C ARG A 22 -5.17 -13.70 8.80
N SER A 23 -3.92 -13.96 8.55
CA SER A 23 -2.94 -12.90 8.32
C SER A 23 -3.32 -12.11 7.07
N ARG A 24 -3.29 -10.78 7.16
CA ARG A 24 -3.66 -9.87 6.07
C ARG A 24 -2.43 -9.19 5.49
N ILE A 25 -2.23 -9.35 4.19
CA ILE A 25 -1.21 -8.64 3.41
C ILE A 25 -1.93 -7.60 2.56
N ARG A 26 -1.66 -6.33 2.77
CA ARG A 26 -2.28 -5.23 2.02
C ARG A 26 -1.29 -4.64 1.03
N ILE A 27 -1.73 -4.49 -0.20
CA ILE A 27 -0.98 -3.82 -1.24
C ILE A 27 -1.93 -3.00 -2.14
N SER A 28 -1.51 -1.80 -2.53
CA SER A 28 -2.26 -1.06 -3.54
C SER A 28 -1.94 -1.55 -4.95
N VAL A 29 -2.90 -1.42 -5.87
CA VAL A 29 -2.70 -1.73 -7.30
C VAL A 29 -1.44 -1.04 -7.81
N ARG A 30 -1.30 0.26 -7.54
CA ARG A 30 -0.11 1.02 -7.94
C ARG A 30 1.19 0.41 -7.41
N ASN A 31 1.24 0.11 -6.11
CA ASN A 31 2.46 -0.47 -5.52
C ASN A 31 2.76 -1.87 -6.06
N LEU A 32 1.75 -2.67 -6.36
CA LEU A 32 1.91 -4.00 -6.96
C LEU A 32 2.58 -3.91 -8.34
N VAL A 33 2.01 -3.09 -9.23
CA VAL A 33 2.54 -2.95 -10.60
C VAL A 33 3.90 -2.25 -10.62
N GLU A 34 4.11 -1.20 -9.80
CA GLU A 34 5.42 -0.56 -9.68
C GLU A 34 6.49 -1.50 -9.13
N PHE A 35 6.13 -2.36 -8.18
CA PHE A 35 7.07 -3.32 -7.59
C PHE A 35 7.49 -4.42 -8.57
N LEU A 36 6.55 -4.93 -9.38
CA LEU A 36 6.81 -6.07 -10.26
C LEU A 36 7.26 -5.67 -11.67
N LEU A 37 6.82 -4.53 -12.17
CA LEU A 37 6.95 -4.15 -13.58
C LEU A 37 7.79 -2.90 -13.81
N ARG A 38 8.28 -2.25 -12.75
CA ARG A 38 9.19 -1.11 -12.90
C ARG A 38 10.53 -1.60 -13.46
N GLU A 39 10.97 -0.97 -14.51
CA GLU A 39 12.25 -1.23 -15.18
C GLU A 39 13.14 0.00 -15.14
N GLY A 40 14.44 -0.17 -15.36
CA GLY A 40 15.45 0.89 -15.40
C GLY A 40 16.27 1.01 -14.11
N ASP A 41 17.36 1.76 -14.20
CA ASP A 41 18.31 2.00 -13.11
C ASP A 41 18.02 3.28 -12.35
N ILE A 42 18.72 3.45 -11.21
CA ILE A 42 18.73 4.70 -10.47
C ILE A 42 19.56 5.72 -11.27
N ASP A 43 18.89 6.74 -11.80
CA ASP A 43 19.54 7.84 -12.51
C ASP A 43 19.17 9.18 -11.86
N ASN A 44 20.17 9.94 -11.42
CA ASN A 44 19.98 11.23 -10.76
C ASN A 44 20.23 12.44 -11.68
N ARG A 45 20.74 12.23 -12.90
CA ARG A 45 21.02 13.30 -13.87
C ARG A 45 19.76 14.05 -14.27
N HIS A 46 18.63 13.36 -14.35
CA HIS A 46 17.34 14.00 -14.56
C HIS A 46 16.72 14.37 -13.20
N LYS A 47 16.93 15.61 -12.79
CA LYS A 47 16.35 16.19 -11.55
C LYS A 47 14.82 16.35 -11.68
N GLN A 48 14.10 15.30 -12.01
CA GLN A 48 12.66 15.24 -11.79
C GLN A 48 12.42 14.88 -10.32
N SER A 49 12.78 15.79 -9.41
CA SER A 49 12.17 15.75 -8.10
C SER A 49 10.69 16.00 -8.32
N VAL A 50 9.86 15.05 -7.95
CA VAL A 50 8.40 15.28 -7.86
C VAL A 50 8.24 16.34 -6.78
N SER A 51 8.26 17.62 -7.19
CA SER A 51 8.09 18.71 -6.26
C SER A 51 6.64 18.67 -5.72
N PRO A 52 6.38 19.18 -4.51
CA PRO A 52 5.02 19.31 -4.02
C PRO A 52 4.10 20.07 -5.00
N GLU A 53 4.65 21.04 -5.73
CA GLU A 53 3.96 21.81 -6.77
C GLU A 53 3.55 20.91 -7.95
N ALA A 54 4.45 20.02 -8.43
CA ALA A 54 4.16 19.08 -9.50
C ALA A 54 3.06 18.07 -9.09
N MET A 55 3.04 17.64 -7.82
CA MET A 55 1.97 16.77 -7.30
C MET A 55 0.62 17.50 -7.25
N LEU A 56 0.61 18.76 -6.84
CA LEU A 56 -0.59 19.60 -6.82
C LEU A 56 -1.11 19.86 -8.23
N GLU A 57 -0.21 20.16 -9.18
CA GLU A 57 -0.56 20.37 -10.56
C GLU A 57 -1.13 19.12 -11.23
N GLY A 58 -0.51 17.95 -11.01
CA GLY A 58 -1.04 16.66 -11.43
C GLY A 58 -2.47 16.44 -10.91
N SER A 59 -2.69 16.64 -9.62
CA SER A 59 -4.01 16.49 -8.99
C SER A 59 -5.04 17.50 -9.51
N ARG A 60 -4.61 18.73 -9.84
CA ARG A 60 -5.46 19.75 -10.46
C ARG A 60 -5.90 19.30 -11.84
N MET A 61 -4.96 18.76 -12.61
CA MET A 61 -5.20 18.34 -13.98
C MET A 61 -6.11 17.11 -14.06
N HIS A 62 -5.93 16.12 -13.20
CA HIS A 62 -6.85 14.99 -13.07
C HIS A 62 -8.29 15.48 -12.89
N ARG A 63 -8.54 16.33 -11.90
CA ARG A 63 -9.87 16.89 -11.65
C ARG A 63 -10.42 17.71 -12.83
N LYS A 64 -9.55 18.41 -13.58
CA LYS A 64 -9.94 19.17 -14.76
C LYS A 64 -10.41 18.25 -15.89
N ILE A 65 -9.70 17.13 -16.12
CA ILE A 65 -10.07 16.12 -17.13
C ILE A 65 -11.38 15.45 -16.73
N GLN A 66 -11.47 14.96 -15.50
CA GLN A 66 -12.67 14.30 -14.97
C GLN A 66 -13.93 15.19 -15.08
N LYS A 67 -13.81 16.50 -14.79
CA LYS A 67 -14.93 17.46 -14.92
C LYS A 67 -15.37 17.74 -16.35
N ARG A 68 -14.58 17.43 -17.36
CA ARG A 68 -14.92 17.58 -18.78
C ARG A 68 -15.69 16.38 -19.34
N GLN A 69 -15.75 15.30 -18.57
CA GLN A 69 -16.44 14.08 -18.96
C GLN A 69 -17.96 14.22 -18.81
N GLY A 70 -18.72 13.35 -19.45
CA GLY A 70 -20.17 13.30 -19.39
C GLY A 70 -20.73 12.73 -18.09
N SER A 71 -22.05 12.64 -18.01
CA SER A 71 -22.77 12.04 -16.86
C SER A 71 -22.56 10.54 -16.72
N ASP A 72 -22.08 9.89 -17.77
CA ASP A 72 -21.76 8.46 -17.86
C ASP A 72 -20.34 8.12 -17.32
N TYR A 73 -19.60 9.12 -16.84
CA TYR A 73 -18.24 8.99 -16.30
C TYR A 73 -18.23 9.13 -14.79
N HIS A 74 -17.72 8.12 -14.09
CA HIS A 74 -17.61 8.05 -12.64
C HIS A 74 -16.14 8.21 -12.23
N ALA A 75 -15.83 9.33 -11.58
CA ALA A 75 -14.47 9.64 -11.15
C ALA A 75 -14.13 8.99 -9.81
N GLU A 76 -12.84 8.64 -9.63
CA GLU A 76 -12.27 8.23 -8.34
C GLU A 76 -12.96 6.98 -7.74
N VAL A 77 -13.24 5.97 -8.56
CA VAL A 77 -13.96 4.76 -8.14
C VAL A 77 -13.06 3.83 -7.33
N PRO A 78 -13.37 3.57 -6.05
CA PRO A 78 -12.61 2.64 -5.23
C PRO A 78 -12.88 1.19 -5.67
N LEU A 79 -11.81 0.42 -5.90
CA LEU A 79 -11.87 -0.98 -6.27
C LEU A 79 -11.04 -1.81 -5.30
N ARG A 80 -11.54 -2.98 -4.96
CA ARG A 80 -10.88 -3.90 -4.03
C ARG A 80 -11.10 -5.34 -4.45
N LEU A 81 -10.04 -6.15 -4.32
CA LEU A 81 -10.06 -7.59 -4.50
C LEU A 81 -9.39 -8.25 -3.31
N VAL A 82 -9.96 -9.36 -2.82
CA VAL A 82 -9.35 -10.22 -1.81
C VAL A 82 -8.96 -11.52 -2.48
N ILE A 83 -7.68 -11.86 -2.40
CA ILE A 83 -7.13 -13.11 -2.92
C ILE A 83 -6.78 -13.97 -1.72
N THR A 84 -7.45 -15.11 -1.60
CA THR A 84 -7.30 -16.02 -0.47
C THR A 84 -6.25 -17.06 -0.77
N GLU A 85 -5.16 -17.08 0.01
CA GLU A 85 -4.12 -18.08 -0.01
C GLU A 85 -4.26 -19.02 1.21
N GLU A 86 -3.48 -20.08 1.27
CA GLU A 86 -3.58 -21.08 2.34
C GLU A 86 -3.44 -20.45 3.75
N ASN A 87 -2.47 -19.57 3.95
CA ASN A 87 -2.07 -19.05 5.26
C ASN A 87 -2.43 -17.58 5.51
N TYR A 88 -2.81 -16.83 4.47
CA TYR A 88 -3.08 -15.39 4.54
C TYR A 88 -4.02 -14.96 3.41
N ASP A 89 -4.54 -13.74 3.51
CA ASP A 89 -5.28 -13.11 2.44
C ASP A 89 -4.52 -11.89 1.92
N ILE A 90 -4.47 -11.72 0.59
CA ILE A 90 -3.92 -10.53 -0.05
C ILE A 90 -5.09 -9.58 -0.32
N PHE A 91 -5.03 -8.39 0.27
CA PHE A 91 -5.98 -7.30 0.03
C PHE A 91 -5.36 -6.36 -1.00
N LEU A 92 -5.84 -6.46 -2.23
CA LEU A 92 -5.48 -5.56 -3.32
C LEU A 92 -6.51 -4.44 -3.37
N GLU A 93 -6.06 -3.21 -3.20
CA GLU A 93 -6.92 -2.02 -3.12
C GLU A 93 -6.39 -0.94 -4.05
N GLY A 94 -7.32 -0.18 -4.66
CA GLY A 94 -6.95 0.96 -5.47
C GLY A 94 -8.15 1.84 -5.78
N ARG A 95 -7.94 2.83 -6.61
CA ARG A 95 -8.98 3.75 -7.04
C ARG A 95 -8.70 4.08 -8.49
N ALA A 96 -9.61 3.67 -9.38
CA ALA A 96 -9.56 4.04 -10.79
C ALA A 96 -9.82 5.54 -10.93
N ASP A 97 -9.04 6.21 -11.75
CA ASP A 97 -9.21 7.66 -12.00
C ASP A 97 -10.59 7.94 -12.60
N GLY A 98 -11.08 7.03 -13.47
CA GLY A 98 -12.42 7.08 -14.00
C GLY A 98 -12.93 5.74 -14.52
N ILE A 99 -14.25 5.57 -14.47
CA ILE A 99 -14.97 4.48 -15.15
C ILE A 99 -16.10 5.10 -15.95
N GLN A 100 -16.10 4.90 -17.25
CA GLN A 100 -17.18 5.31 -18.12
C GLN A 100 -18.06 4.10 -18.46
N ILE A 101 -19.38 4.26 -18.35
CA ILE A 101 -20.36 3.23 -18.71
C ILE A 101 -21.37 3.87 -19.66
N SER A 102 -21.39 3.43 -20.90
CA SER A 102 -22.25 3.99 -21.95
C SER A 102 -23.08 2.91 -22.61
N SER A 103 -24.32 3.23 -23.03
CA SER A 103 -25.17 2.35 -23.81
C SER A 103 -24.85 2.46 -25.29
N ARG A 104 -24.68 1.33 -25.99
CA ARG A 104 -24.54 1.29 -27.46
C ARG A 104 -25.78 1.79 -28.19
N SER A 105 -26.93 1.62 -27.56
CA SER A 105 -28.21 2.09 -28.13
C SER A 105 -28.44 3.61 -27.91
N GLY A 106 -27.55 4.31 -27.20
CA GLY A 106 -27.72 5.72 -26.85
C GLY A 106 -28.76 5.98 -25.77
N ARG A 107 -29.22 4.93 -25.07
CA ARG A 107 -30.13 5.04 -23.93
C ARG A 107 -29.41 5.74 -22.77
N GLU A 108 -30.08 6.69 -22.14
CA GLU A 108 -29.57 7.29 -20.91
C GLU A 108 -29.56 6.26 -19.77
N ILE A 109 -28.42 6.10 -19.12
CA ILE A 109 -28.25 5.18 -18.01
C ILE A 109 -28.47 5.95 -16.72
N ASN A 110 -29.48 5.55 -15.95
CA ASN A 110 -29.70 6.11 -14.62
C ASN A 110 -28.84 5.37 -13.61
N PHE A 111 -27.80 6.03 -13.15
CA PHE A 111 -26.95 5.49 -12.08
C PHE A 111 -27.67 5.65 -10.74
N SER A 112 -27.81 4.55 -10.00
CA SER A 112 -28.25 4.60 -8.61
C SER A 112 -27.15 5.25 -7.74
N ASP A 113 -27.52 5.77 -6.55
CA ASP A 113 -26.58 6.38 -5.62
C ASP A 113 -25.41 5.45 -5.21
N ASN A 114 -25.52 4.17 -5.50
CA ASN A 114 -24.48 3.17 -5.22
C ASN A 114 -23.92 2.58 -6.52
N PHE A 115 -22.84 3.17 -7.02
CA PHE A 115 -22.13 2.73 -8.22
C PHE A 115 -21.70 1.24 -8.19
N HIS A 116 -21.41 0.70 -7.01
CA HIS A 116 -20.97 -0.70 -6.87
C HIS A 116 -22.08 -1.73 -7.07
N THR A 117 -23.33 -1.33 -7.16
CA THR A 117 -24.49 -2.22 -7.39
C THR A 117 -25.07 -2.08 -8.80
N ILE A 118 -24.38 -1.40 -9.70
CA ILE A 118 -24.83 -1.25 -11.07
C ILE A 118 -24.81 -2.62 -11.76
N GLU A 119 -25.90 -2.96 -12.41
CA GLU A 119 -25.97 -4.12 -13.30
C GLU A 119 -25.54 -3.69 -14.70
N ILE A 120 -24.50 -4.36 -15.23
CA ILE A 120 -24.00 -4.09 -16.58
C ILE A 120 -24.78 -4.95 -17.57
N GLU A 121 -25.61 -4.30 -18.37
CA GLU A 121 -26.41 -4.95 -19.39
C GLU A 121 -25.56 -5.24 -20.66
N PRO A 122 -25.96 -6.23 -21.51
CA PRO A 122 -25.18 -6.61 -22.71
C PRO A 122 -24.99 -5.51 -23.76
N ASP A 123 -25.84 -4.47 -23.74
CA ASP A 123 -25.72 -3.31 -24.63
C ASP A 123 -24.86 -2.17 -24.08
N MET A 124 -24.24 -2.38 -22.92
CA MET A 124 -23.38 -1.40 -22.28
C MET A 124 -21.90 -1.66 -22.62
N ASP A 125 -21.20 -0.58 -22.89
CA ASP A 125 -19.74 -0.54 -23.00
C ASP A 125 -19.15 0.05 -21.73
N VAL A 126 -18.12 -0.60 -21.20
CA VAL A 126 -17.40 -0.14 -20.02
C VAL A 126 -15.96 0.17 -20.38
N MET A 127 -15.49 1.34 -19.94
CA MET A 127 -14.12 1.79 -20.14
C MET A 127 -13.51 2.26 -18.80
N ILE A 128 -12.35 1.73 -18.47
CA ILE A 128 -11.52 2.19 -17.36
C ILE A 128 -10.57 3.26 -17.88
N ASP A 129 -10.59 4.43 -17.28
CA ASP A 129 -9.71 5.55 -17.63
C ASP A 129 -8.65 5.77 -16.53
N GLU A 130 -7.38 5.76 -16.94
CA GLU A 130 -6.23 6.03 -16.06
C GLU A 130 -5.51 7.28 -16.57
N ILE A 131 -5.49 8.33 -15.74
CA ILE A 131 -4.99 9.65 -16.12
C ILE A 131 -3.56 9.84 -15.60
N LYS A 132 -2.66 10.29 -16.46
CA LYS A 132 -1.25 10.55 -16.11
C LYS A 132 -0.79 11.93 -16.57
N GLY A 133 -0.40 12.76 -15.60
CA GLY A 133 0.28 14.02 -15.88
C GLY A 133 1.77 13.80 -16.19
N VAL A 134 2.24 14.38 -17.28
CA VAL A 134 3.64 14.29 -17.72
C VAL A 134 4.15 15.68 -18.17
N TYR A 135 5.47 15.89 -18.09
CA TYR A 135 6.12 17.10 -18.58
C TYR A 135 6.76 16.91 -19.96
N MET A 136 6.82 15.65 -20.44
CA MET A 136 7.37 15.36 -21.77
C MET A 136 6.37 15.74 -22.87
N LYS A 137 6.90 16.06 -24.07
CA LYS A 137 6.06 16.27 -25.26
C LYS A 137 5.34 14.97 -25.63
N LEU A 138 4.02 15.06 -25.82
CA LEU A 138 3.18 13.87 -26.06
C LEU A 138 3.43 13.21 -27.41
N ASP A 139 4.01 13.92 -28.38
CA ASP A 139 4.43 13.34 -29.67
C ASP A 139 5.48 12.23 -29.50
N HIS A 140 6.32 12.32 -28.48
CA HIS A 140 7.33 11.31 -28.17
C HIS A 140 6.76 10.07 -27.48
N LEU A 141 5.53 10.12 -27.01
CA LEU A 141 4.87 8.99 -26.37
C LEU A 141 4.11 8.20 -27.44
N THR A 142 4.74 7.19 -28.01
CA THR A 142 4.16 6.34 -29.08
C THR A 142 3.28 5.21 -28.55
N GLU A 143 3.49 4.82 -27.29
CA GLU A 143 2.73 3.77 -26.61
C GLU A 143 2.59 4.10 -25.11
N PRO A 144 1.62 3.51 -24.41
CA PRO A 144 1.48 3.70 -22.97
C PRO A 144 2.67 3.16 -22.20
N VAL A 145 3.08 3.86 -21.14
CA VAL A 145 4.08 3.36 -20.20
C VAL A 145 3.55 2.07 -19.57
N ARG A 146 4.34 1.00 -19.61
CA ARG A 146 3.97 -0.36 -19.20
C ARG A 146 3.34 -0.41 -17.79
N VAL A 147 3.94 0.28 -16.82
CA VAL A 147 3.43 0.32 -15.43
C VAL A 147 2.06 1.01 -15.34
N HIS A 148 1.86 2.08 -16.12
CA HIS A 148 0.59 2.81 -16.14
C HIS A 148 -0.52 1.95 -16.78
N LYS A 149 -0.22 1.31 -17.94
CA LYS A 149 -1.13 0.38 -18.61
C LYS A 149 -1.51 -0.78 -17.67
N ALA A 150 -0.54 -1.36 -16.98
CA ALA A 150 -0.78 -2.44 -16.03
C ALA A 150 -1.69 -2.01 -14.86
N GLN A 151 -1.62 -0.76 -14.43
CA GLN A 151 -2.52 -0.22 -13.41
C GLN A 151 -3.98 -0.19 -13.92
N ALA A 152 -4.21 0.31 -15.14
CA ALA A 152 -5.52 0.30 -15.78
C ALA A 152 -6.04 -1.14 -15.99
N MET A 153 -5.18 -2.06 -16.43
CA MET A 153 -5.53 -3.48 -16.62
C MET A 153 -5.95 -4.14 -15.30
N CYS A 154 -5.27 -3.84 -14.16
CA CYS A 154 -5.70 -4.34 -12.86
C CYS A 154 -7.10 -3.84 -12.49
N TYR A 155 -7.39 -2.55 -12.71
CA TYR A 155 -8.72 -2.01 -12.44
C TYR A 155 -9.78 -2.60 -13.37
N ALA A 156 -9.44 -2.78 -14.65
CA ALA A 156 -10.33 -3.42 -15.62
C ALA A 156 -10.66 -4.87 -15.21
N TYR A 157 -9.65 -5.65 -14.81
CA TYR A 157 -9.87 -7.01 -14.31
C TYR A 157 -10.78 -7.04 -13.09
N ILE A 158 -10.48 -6.20 -12.07
CA ILE A 158 -11.26 -6.18 -10.82
C ILE A 158 -12.72 -5.80 -11.11
N PHE A 159 -12.94 -4.78 -11.94
CA PHE A 159 -14.28 -4.33 -12.28
C PHE A 159 -15.03 -5.36 -13.11
N ALA A 160 -14.39 -5.93 -14.14
CA ALA A 160 -14.99 -6.96 -14.98
C ALA A 160 -15.37 -8.23 -14.20
N LEU A 161 -14.51 -8.65 -13.25
CA LEU A 161 -14.78 -9.77 -12.35
C LEU A 161 -15.99 -9.50 -11.44
N GLN A 162 -16.14 -8.28 -10.92
CA GLN A 162 -17.22 -7.91 -10.00
C GLN A 162 -18.58 -7.75 -10.68
N HIS A 163 -18.58 -7.47 -11.98
CA HIS A 163 -19.80 -7.18 -12.76
C HIS A 163 -20.07 -8.17 -13.90
N ASP A 164 -19.34 -9.29 -13.96
CA ASP A 164 -19.48 -10.35 -14.96
C ASP A 164 -19.40 -9.83 -16.41
N ILE A 165 -18.38 -9.00 -16.69
CA ILE A 165 -18.16 -8.35 -17.98
C ILE A 165 -17.20 -9.19 -18.83
N ALA A 166 -17.65 -9.64 -20.01
CA ALA A 166 -16.85 -10.45 -20.94
C ALA A 166 -15.81 -9.63 -21.71
N GLN A 167 -16.06 -8.35 -21.96
CA GLN A 167 -15.14 -7.46 -22.69
C GLN A 167 -15.17 -6.07 -22.08
N ILE A 168 -13.98 -5.48 -21.86
CA ILE A 168 -13.81 -4.17 -21.25
C ILE A 168 -12.72 -3.39 -21.97
N ARG A 169 -12.90 -2.08 -22.09
CA ARG A 169 -11.91 -1.16 -22.65
C ARG A 169 -11.08 -0.52 -21.55
N ILE A 170 -9.80 -0.33 -21.80
CA ILE A 170 -8.97 0.61 -21.03
C ILE A 170 -8.64 1.85 -21.86
N GLN A 171 -8.55 2.97 -21.21
CA GLN A 171 -8.04 4.21 -21.76
C GLN A 171 -6.89 4.72 -20.89
N MET A 172 -5.78 5.04 -21.52
CA MET A 172 -4.69 5.78 -20.90
C MET A 172 -4.77 7.23 -21.35
N THR A 173 -5.06 8.13 -20.44
CA THR A 173 -5.18 9.58 -20.69
C THR A 173 -3.91 10.26 -20.20
N TYR A 174 -3.03 10.63 -21.13
CA TYR A 174 -1.82 11.40 -20.84
C TYR A 174 -2.09 12.89 -21.04
N VAL A 175 -1.73 13.70 -20.06
CA VAL A 175 -1.84 15.16 -20.13
C VAL A 175 -0.48 15.80 -19.88
N ASN A 176 -0.06 16.68 -20.80
CA ASN A 176 1.11 17.52 -20.58
C ASN A 176 0.75 18.62 -19.57
N LEU A 177 1.50 18.68 -18.46
CA LEU A 177 1.21 19.60 -17.35
C LEU A 177 1.54 21.06 -17.70
N ASP A 178 2.40 21.33 -18.68
CA ASP A 178 2.76 22.67 -19.11
C ASP A 178 1.80 23.22 -20.19
N THR A 179 1.43 22.36 -21.18
CA THR A 179 0.64 22.79 -22.35
C THR A 179 -0.84 22.43 -22.25
N GLU A 180 -1.21 21.58 -21.28
CA GLU A 180 -2.55 20.99 -21.14
C GLU A 180 -3.01 20.14 -22.35
N GLU A 181 -2.11 19.81 -23.26
CA GLU A 181 -2.37 18.90 -24.35
C GLU A 181 -2.68 17.51 -23.82
N VAL A 182 -3.63 16.80 -24.48
CA VAL A 182 -4.08 15.47 -24.03
C VAL A 182 -3.90 14.47 -25.16
N LYS A 183 -3.42 13.29 -24.81
CA LYS A 183 -3.28 12.15 -25.73
C LYS A 183 -3.92 10.90 -25.11
N TYR A 184 -4.68 10.19 -25.93
CA TYR A 184 -5.39 8.99 -25.51
C TYR A 184 -4.82 7.76 -26.19
N PHE A 185 -4.74 6.66 -25.43
CA PHE A 185 -4.50 5.33 -25.96
C PHE A 185 -5.62 4.43 -25.44
N GLN A 186 -6.30 3.74 -26.34
CA GLN A 186 -7.40 2.84 -26.02
C GLN A 186 -7.09 1.43 -26.49
N GLU A 187 -7.51 0.45 -25.70
CA GLU A 187 -7.34 -0.96 -26.03
C GLU A 187 -8.49 -1.78 -25.41
N ASP A 188 -9.03 -2.71 -26.18
CA ASP A 188 -10.11 -3.61 -25.74
C ASP A 188 -9.50 -4.92 -25.27
N PHE A 189 -10.02 -5.45 -24.15
CA PHE A 189 -9.61 -6.70 -23.57
C PHE A 189 -10.80 -7.64 -23.38
N LEU A 190 -10.60 -8.91 -23.69
CA LEU A 190 -11.47 -9.99 -23.23
C LEU A 190 -11.14 -10.30 -21.77
N PHE A 191 -12.16 -10.66 -21.00
CA PHE A 191 -12.00 -10.99 -19.58
C PHE A 191 -10.97 -12.11 -19.37
N GLU A 192 -11.01 -13.16 -20.17
CA GLU A 192 -10.09 -14.30 -20.07
C GLU A 192 -8.61 -13.86 -20.24
N SER A 193 -8.36 -12.94 -21.17
CA SER A 193 -7.00 -12.41 -21.38
C SER A 193 -6.52 -11.57 -20.21
N LEU A 194 -7.41 -10.75 -19.62
CA LEU A 194 -7.09 -9.99 -18.39
C LEU A 194 -6.89 -10.93 -17.20
N GLN A 195 -7.68 -11.97 -17.09
CA GLN A 195 -7.57 -12.97 -16.04
C GLN A 195 -6.22 -13.69 -16.09
N GLU A 196 -5.84 -14.23 -17.24
CA GLU A 196 -4.55 -14.91 -17.41
C GLU A 196 -3.37 -13.99 -17.07
N TRP A 197 -3.41 -12.76 -17.57
CA TRP A 197 -2.40 -11.75 -17.26
C TRP A 197 -2.35 -11.41 -15.76
N PHE A 198 -3.50 -11.19 -15.14
CA PHE A 198 -3.60 -10.82 -13.73
C PHE A 198 -3.17 -11.97 -12.81
N GLU A 199 -3.57 -13.21 -13.11
CA GLU A 199 -3.13 -14.40 -12.37
C GLU A 199 -1.61 -14.55 -12.43
N GLY A 200 -1.00 -14.32 -13.61
CA GLY A 200 0.46 -14.29 -13.77
C GLY A 200 1.13 -13.19 -12.91
N LEU A 201 0.50 -12.01 -12.83
CA LEU A 201 0.98 -10.91 -11.98
C LEU A 201 0.92 -11.27 -10.48
N ILE A 202 -0.17 -11.88 -10.04
CA ILE A 202 -0.32 -12.32 -8.65
C ILE A 202 0.63 -13.47 -8.31
N GLU A 203 0.81 -14.43 -9.20
CA GLU A 203 1.78 -15.53 -9.00
C GLU A 203 3.22 -14.98 -8.83
N ALA A 204 3.59 -13.97 -9.63
CA ALA A 204 4.87 -13.29 -9.46
C ALA A 204 5.00 -12.56 -8.11
N TYR A 205 3.88 -12.08 -7.54
CA TYR A 205 3.87 -11.42 -6.23
C TYR A 205 3.85 -12.41 -5.07
N LYS A 206 3.28 -13.60 -5.21
CA LYS A 206 3.10 -14.59 -4.11
C LYS A 206 4.39 -14.91 -3.39
N LYS A 207 5.51 -15.09 -4.08
CA LYS A 207 6.83 -15.31 -3.44
C LYS A 207 7.21 -14.23 -2.42
N TRP A 208 6.77 -13.00 -2.65
CA TRP A 208 7.01 -11.86 -1.76
C TRP A 208 5.99 -11.82 -0.63
N ALA A 209 4.74 -12.19 -0.89
CA ALA A 209 3.70 -12.32 0.13
C ALA A 209 4.05 -13.45 1.11
N ASP A 210 4.46 -14.62 0.63
CA ASP A 210 4.95 -15.75 1.43
C ASP A 210 6.12 -15.33 2.31
N PHE A 211 7.09 -14.65 1.70
CA PHE A 211 8.23 -14.12 2.43
C PHE A 211 7.81 -13.12 3.51
N GLN A 212 6.89 -12.20 3.24
CA GLN A 212 6.39 -11.24 4.23
C GLN A 212 5.69 -11.95 5.38
N TYR A 213 4.86 -12.95 5.08
CA TYR A 213 4.16 -13.75 6.07
C TYR A 213 5.13 -14.51 6.99
N ALA A 214 6.04 -15.27 6.39
CA ALA A 214 7.04 -16.04 7.13
C ALA A 214 7.96 -15.14 7.97
N TRP A 215 8.41 -14.04 7.37
CA TRP A 215 9.24 -13.05 8.04
C TRP A 215 8.55 -12.37 9.23
N LYS A 216 7.28 -12.00 9.09
CA LYS A 216 6.50 -11.41 10.19
C LYS A 216 6.45 -12.36 11.38
N ARG A 217 6.20 -13.65 11.16
CA ARG A 217 6.15 -14.67 12.21
C ARG A 217 7.51 -14.84 12.89
N LEU A 218 8.59 -14.97 12.11
CA LEU A 218 9.95 -15.08 12.60
C LEU A 218 10.34 -13.89 13.46
N ARG A 219 10.09 -12.68 12.96
CA ARG A 219 10.31 -11.43 13.71
C ARG A 219 9.56 -11.43 15.04
N GLN A 220 8.27 -11.72 15.04
CA GLN A 220 7.45 -11.72 16.26
C GLN A 220 7.95 -12.75 17.28
N GLN A 221 8.35 -13.94 16.83
CA GLN A 221 8.91 -14.95 17.72
C GLN A 221 10.24 -14.50 18.33
N SER A 222 11.11 -13.85 17.55
CA SER A 222 12.39 -13.34 18.03
C SER A 222 12.23 -12.25 19.08
N ILE A 223 11.22 -11.35 18.92
CA ILE A 223 10.96 -10.26 19.87
C ILE A 223 10.44 -10.76 21.22
N LYS A 224 9.66 -11.84 21.25
CA LYS A 224 9.09 -12.37 22.50
C LYS A 224 10.17 -12.67 23.54
N LYS A 225 11.29 -13.25 23.10
CA LYS A 225 12.41 -13.66 23.95
C LYS A 225 13.41 -12.55 24.26
N LEU A 226 13.25 -11.38 23.63
CA LEU A 226 14.21 -10.30 23.74
C LEU A 226 14.10 -9.60 25.09
N GLU A 227 15.23 -9.44 25.77
CA GLU A 227 15.35 -8.68 27.00
C GLU A 227 16.13 -7.37 26.76
N PHE A 228 16.10 -6.46 27.74
CA PHE A 228 16.91 -5.27 27.66
C PHE A 228 18.40 -5.62 27.79
N PRO A 229 19.25 -5.23 26.82
CA PRO A 229 20.59 -5.83 26.65
C PRO A 229 21.64 -5.39 27.68
N PHE A 230 21.31 -4.49 28.61
CA PHE A 230 22.23 -3.94 29.58
C PHE A 230 21.62 -3.86 30.98
N PRO A 231 22.43 -3.83 32.06
CA PRO A 231 21.94 -3.40 33.37
C PRO A 231 21.35 -1.99 33.29
N TYR A 232 20.15 -1.80 33.85
CA TYR A 232 19.51 -0.50 33.84
C TYR A 232 20.29 0.54 34.64
N ARG A 233 20.53 1.69 34.05
CA ARG A 233 21.02 2.88 34.73
C ARG A 233 19.87 3.60 35.44
N LYS A 234 20.19 4.48 36.40
CA LYS A 234 19.20 5.29 37.10
C LYS A 234 18.30 6.06 36.12
N GLY A 235 16.99 5.96 36.27
CA GLY A 235 15.98 6.57 35.40
C GLY A 235 15.79 5.91 34.01
N GLN A 236 16.66 4.99 33.61
CA GLN A 236 16.58 4.35 32.29
C GLN A 236 15.37 3.41 32.16
N ARG A 237 15.02 2.70 33.24
CA ARG A 237 13.85 1.82 33.28
C ARG A 237 12.55 2.64 33.12
N ASP A 238 12.49 3.82 33.75
CA ASP A 238 11.32 4.69 33.64
C ASP A 238 11.15 5.22 32.23
N LEU A 239 12.28 5.56 31.56
CA LEU A 239 12.30 5.98 30.17
C LEU A 239 11.79 4.87 29.23
N VAL A 240 12.31 3.65 29.37
CA VAL A 240 11.88 2.47 28.57
C VAL A 240 10.36 2.23 28.75
N THR A 241 9.90 2.24 29.98
CA THR A 241 8.48 2.07 30.33
C THR A 241 7.62 3.19 29.76
N GLY A 242 8.09 4.44 29.85
CA GLY A 242 7.43 5.63 29.31
C GLY A 242 7.23 5.55 27.80
N VAL A 243 8.29 5.18 27.06
CA VAL A 243 8.21 5.00 25.61
C VAL A 243 7.20 3.91 25.23
N TYR A 244 7.31 2.72 25.86
CA TYR A 244 6.38 1.62 25.56
C TYR A 244 4.92 2.02 25.79
N ARG A 245 4.60 2.61 26.98
CA ARG A 245 3.24 3.05 27.33
C ARG A 245 2.72 4.13 26.38
N THR A 246 3.60 5.00 25.91
CA THR A 246 3.24 6.06 24.96
C THR A 246 2.82 5.48 23.62
N ILE A 247 3.57 4.50 23.09
CA ILE A 247 3.22 3.77 21.87
C ILE A 247 1.88 3.03 22.06
N GLN A 248 1.73 2.31 23.15
CA GLN A 248 0.49 1.59 23.49
C GLN A 248 -0.75 2.51 23.52
N ARG A 249 -0.57 3.73 24.05
CA ARG A 249 -1.63 4.74 24.16
C ARG A 249 -1.81 5.59 22.91
N LYS A 250 -0.98 5.38 21.86
CA LYS A 250 -0.96 6.18 20.62
C LYS A 250 -0.82 7.69 20.88
N LYS A 251 0.10 8.06 21.77
CA LYS A 251 0.36 9.44 22.18
C LYS A 251 1.78 9.89 21.76
N ASN A 252 2.05 11.18 21.89
CA ASN A 252 3.38 11.76 21.71
C ASN A 252 4.14 11.78 23.05
N LEU A 253 5.45 11.61 22.98
CA LEU A 253 6.36 11.69 24.13
C LEU A 253 7.53 12.61 23.80
N PHE A 254 7.75 13.61 24.62
CA PHE A 254 8.93 14.45 24.59
C PHE A 254 9.87 14.01 25.70
N ILE A 255 11.15 13.77 25.33
CA ILE A 255 12.14 13.23 26.25
C ILE A 255 13.30 14.21 26.35
N GLN A 256 13.55 14.69 27.56
CA GLN A 256 14.78 15.42 27.90
C GLN A 256 15.63 14.55 28.83
N ALA A 257 16.80 14.16 28.37
CA ALA A 257 17.71 13.34 29.17
C ALA A 257 19.18 13.72 28.87
N PRO A 258 20.08 13.65 29.86
CA PRO A 258 21.51 13.98 29.67
C PRO A 258 22.18 13.06 28.64
N THR A 259 23.35 13.46 28.15
CA THR A 259 24.19 12.61 27.32
C THR A 259 24.68 11.40 28.11
N GLY A 260 24.90 10.27 27.43
CA GLY A 260 25.46 9.06 28.05
C GLY A 260 24.47 8.15 28.81
N VAL A 261 23.22 8.55 28.99
CA VAL A 261 22.19 7.68 29.66
C VAL A 261 21.64 6.54 28.79
N GLY A 262 22.13 6.40 27.56
CA GLY A 262 21.65 5.33 26.65
C GLY A 262 20.28 5.61 26.03
N LYS A 263 19.97 6.88 25.68
CA LYS A 263 18.68 7.27 25.07
C LYS A 263 18.28 6.40 23.89
N THR A 264 19.20 6.12 22.98
CA THR A 264 18.90 5.38 21.75
C THR A 264 18.37 3.98 22.03
N ILE A 265 19.08 3.17 22.83
CA ILE A 265 18.61 1.83 23.16
C ILE A 265 17.33 1.85 24.01
N SER A 266 17.18 2.88 24.87
CA SER A 266 15.99 3.06 25.72
C SER A 266 14.74 3.52 24.94
N THR A 267 14.90 3.94 23.69
CA THR A 267 13.78 4.25 22.78
C THR A 267 13.58 3.14 21.77
N VAL A 268 14.65 2.56 21.22
CA VAL A 268 14.60 1.48 20.23
C VAL A 268 14.03 0.19 20.83
N PHE A 269 14.55 -0.27 21.97
CA PHE A 269 14.10 -1.52 22.59
C PHE A 269 12.59 -1.55 22.89
N PRO A 270 11.99 -0.58 23.59
CA PRO A 270 10.56 -0.59 23.85
C PRO A 270 9.72 -0.44 22.58
N ALA A 271 10.21 0.28 21.55
CA ALA A 271 9.55 0.33 20.24
C ALA A 271 9.56 -1.05 19.55
N VAL A 272 10.67 -1.80 19.62
CA VAL A 272 10.75 -3.18 19.15
C VAL A 272 9.78 -4.08 19.92
N LYS A 273 9.72 -3.98 21.26
CA LYS A 273 8.74 -4.74 22.06
C LYS A 273 7.30 -4.42 21.66
N ALA A 274 6.99 -3.16 21.41
CA ALA A 274 5.66 -2.73 20.93
C ALA A 274 5.31 -3.35 19.56
N VAL A 275 6.28 -3.43 18.64
CA VAL A 275 6.10 -4.17 17.37
C VAL A 275 5.82 -5.65 17.63
N GLY A 276 6.50 -6.26 18.61
CA GLY A 276 6.25 -7.65 19.02
C GLY A 276 4.83 -7.90 19.53
N GLU A 277 4.19 -6.90 20.11
CA GLU A 277 2.80 -6.91 20.59
C GLU A 277 1.79 -6.40 19.55
N ASN A 278 2.19 -6.31 18.27
CA ASN A 278 1.37 -5.80 17.16
C ASN A 278 0.82 -4.35 17.37
N LEU A 279 1.49 -3.54 18.18
CA LEU A 279 1.14 -2.13 18.38
C LEU A 279 1.65 -1.23 17.24
N GLY A 280 2.42 -1.77 16.33
CA GLY A 280 2.93 -1.15 15.11
C GLY A 280 3.69 -2.17 14.27
N ASP A 281 3.89 -1.88 12.97
CA ASP A 281 4.59 -2.78 12.05
C ASP A 281 6.01 -2.30 11.70
N ARG A 282 6.27 -1.01 11.82
CA ARG A 282 7.53 -0.36 11.40
C ARG A 282 7.98 0.67 12.40
N ILE A 283 9.30 0.86 12.49
CA ILE A 283 9.93 1.90 13.30
C ILE A 283 10.68 2.82 12.34
N PHE A 284 10.37 4.11 12.36
CA PHE A 284 11.13 5.14 11.67
C PHE A 284 11.97 5.88 12.69
N TYR A 285 13.29 5.73 12.61
CA TYR A 285 14.23 6.45 13.45
C TYR A 285 14.81 7.62 12.66
N LEU A 286 14.31 8.81 12.92
CA LEU A 286 14.69 10.03 12.21
C LEU A 286 15.83 10.75 12.94
N THR A 287 16.86 11.18 12.19
CA THR A 287 18.00 11.88 12.73
C THR A 287 18.34 13.13 11.92
N ALA A 288 18.73 14.19 12.59
CA ALA A 288 19.11 15.44 11.93
C ALA A 288 20.47 15.36 11.22
N LYS A 289 21.32 14.39 11.57
CA LYS A 289 22.68 14.23 11.02
C LYS A 289 22.93 12.77 10.63
N THR A 290 23.63 12.54 9.55
CA THR A 290 24.00 11.21 9.04
C THR A 290 24.74 10.37 10.10
N ILE A 291 25.65 10.98 10.85
CA ILE A 291 26.43 10.31 11.91
C ILE A 291 25.53 9.76 13.02
N THR A 292 24.43 10.42 13.35
CA THR A 292 23.52 9.93 14.40
C THR A 292 22.69 8.73 13.95
N GLY A 293 22.60 8.46 12.66
CA GLY A 293 22.01 7.24 12.11
C GLY A 293 22.79 5.97 12.46
N THR A 294 24.14 6.07 12.60
CA THR A 294 24.98 4.93 13.00
C THR A 294 24.67 4.45 14.41
N VAL A 295 24.37 5.36 15.33
CA VAL A 295 24.03 5.04 16.73
C VAL A 295 22.72 4.23 16.82
N ALA A 296 21.73 4.57 15.97
CA ALA A 296 20.50 3.77 15.89
C ALA A 296 20.78 2.37 15.33
N ARG A 297 21.61 2.27 14.27
CA ARG A 297 22.01 0.98 13.70
C ARG A 297 22.74 0.12 14.73
N GLU A 298 23.67 0.69 15.49
CA GLU A 298 24.38 -0.01 16.58
C GLU A 298 23.42 -0.54 17.64
N ALA A 299 22.37 0.20 18.01
CA ALA A 299 21.36 -0.27 18.94
C ALA A 299 20.62 -1.49 18.40
N PHE A 300 20.29 -1.52 17.10
CA PHE A 300 19.69 -2.70 16.48
C PHE A 300 20.68 -3.87 16.38
N GLU A 301 21.96 -3.63 16.11
CA GLU A 301 22.99 -4.69 16.10
C GLU A 301 23.18 -5.32 17.48
N VAL A 302 23.12 -4.53 18.56
CA VAL A 302 23.12 -5.07 19.94
C VAL A 302 21.94 -6.03 20.12
N LEU A 303 20.71 -5.63 19.74
CA LEU A 303 19.55 -6.50 19.86
C LEU A 303 19.63 -7.74 18.97
N ARG A 304 20.27 -7.65 17.80
CA ARG A 304 20.51 -8.80 16.92
C ARG A 304 21.42 -9.85 17.54
N LYS A 305 22.44 -9.44 18.30
CA LYS A 305 23.31 -10.37 19.04
C LYS A 305 22.52 -11.19 20.07
N ASP A 306 21.43 -10.64 20.60
CA ASP A 306 20.52 -11.30 21.52
C ASP A 306 19.38 -12.06 20.80
N GLY A 307 19.52 -12.26 19.48
CA GLY A 307 18.60 -13.07 18.68
C GLY A 307 17.46 -12.32 18.01
N TYR A 308 17.43 -10.99 18.07
CA TYR A 308 16.43 -10.18 17.36
C TYR A 308 16.57 -10.30 15.85
N GLN A 309 15.50 -10.70 15.19
CA GLN A 309 15.45 -10.80 13.74
C GLN A 309 14.61 -9.67 13.16
N ALA A 310 15.27 -8.70 12.56
CA ALA A 310 14.64 -7.59 11.88
C ALA A 310 15.42 -7.14 10.66
N LYS A 311 14.70 -6.56 9.72
CA LYS A 311 15.27 -5.82 8.61
C LYS A 311 15.46 -4.37 9.05
N VAL A 312 16.71 -3.90 9.00
CA VAL A 312 17.08 -2.51 9.29
C VAL A 312 17.68 -1.93 8.03
N ILE A 313 17.09 -0.86 7.52
CA ILE A 313 17.52 -0.18 6.29
C ILE A 313 17.83 1.26 6.65
N GLN A 314 19.00 1.73 6.26
CA GLN A 314 19.34 3.14 6.28
C GLN A 314 18.97 3.74 4.93
N ILE A 315 18.00 4.66 4.92
CA ILE A 315 17.58 5.35 3.70
C ILE A 315 18.68 6.36 3.33
N THR A 316 19.20 6.22 2.13
CA THR A 316 20.24 7.10 1.57
C THR A 316 19.63 7.90 0.41
N ALA A 317 20.02 9.16 0.28
CA ALA A 317 19.54 10.02 -0.80
C ALA A 317 20.00 9.48 -2.17
N LYS A 318 19.15 9.67 -3.18
CA LYS A 318 19.34 9.13 -4.55
C LYS A 318 20.68 9.55 -5.15
N GLU A 319 21.06 10.83 -4.98
CA GLU A 319 22.33 11.40 -5.44
C GLU A 319 23.58 10.73 -4.87
N LYS A 320 23.46 10.07 -3.70
CA LYS A 320 24.55 9.32 -3.07
C LYS A 320 24.62 7.86 -3.52
N MET A 321 23.62 7.39 -4.24
CA MET A 321 23.51 6.00 -4.71
C MET A 321 23.62 5.89 -6.25
N CYS A 322 23.40 6.97 -6.97
CA CYS A 322 23.54 7.01 -8.42
C CYS A 322 25.00 6.78 -8.80
N LEU A 323 25.23 5.87 -9.73
CA LEU A 323 26.57 5.57 -10.26
C LEU A 323 26.95 6.45 -11.47
N CYS A 324 26.01 7.26 -11.94
CA CYS A 324 26.25 8.18 -13.04
C CYS A 324 26.89 9.46 -12.49
N ASP A 325 28.01 9.87 -13.07
CA ASP A 325 28.61 11.18 -12.82
C ASP A 325 27.69 12.28 -13.38
N GLU A 326 27.73 13.45 -12.74
CA GLU A 326 26.90 14.62 -13.12
C GLU A 326 27.23 15.12 -14.54
#